data_6493344582da3c1f286d849e2bdf9a8a
#
_entry.id   6493344582da3c1f286d849e2bdf9a8a
#
_cell.length_a   1.000
_cell.length_b   1.000
_cell.length_c   1.000
_cell.angle_alpha   90.00
_cell.angle_beta   90.00
_cell.angle_gamma   90.00
#
_symmetry.space_group_name_H-M   'P 1'
#
loop_
_entity.id
_entity.type
_entity.pdbx_description
1 polymer ?
#
loop_
_entity_poly.entity_id
_entity_poly.type
_entity_poly.pdbx_seq_one_letter_code
_entity_poly.pdbx_strand_id
1 'polypeptide(L)'
;MERRVNDIFGPTILAVILVATQLVNLTDLRAEESGLDAHVHGLSDLTIAIEGGDIEIEFESPAMNIVGFEYQAQSKKDIEAVEKAAARLAEPDAIFSFLDATCRLIDSSVNLAGVLGEAHDDHEAHDDHEAHDDHEAHEDHEAHEDHEAHGDISGAYQFRCEDLSRLSEIQVHLFQFFPGIERIRVMWLREGNQGAITLTAEASKVPLN
;
A
#
# COMPACT_ATOMS: atom_id res chain seq x y z
N MET A 1 91.22 10.73 -0.09
CA MET A 1 90.90 9.75 0.95
C MET A 1 89.58 9.19 0.56
N GLU A 2 89.61 8.06 -0.15
CA GLU A 2 88.50 7.34 -0.74
C GLU A 2 87.73 6.62 0.36
N ARG A 3 86.40 6.66 0.26
CA ARG A 3 85.59 5.57 0.82
C ARG A 3 84.45 5.28 -0.12
N ARG A 4 84.49 4.06 -0.55
CA ARG A 4 83.60 3.37 -1.43
C ARG A 4 82.22 3.26 -0.81
N VAL A 5 81.21 3.52 -1.61
CA VAL A 5 79.83 3.22 -1.32
C VAL A 5 79.56 1.82 -1.85
N ASN A 6 79.31 0.90 -0.96
CA ASN A 6 78.93 -0.44 -1.31
C ASN A 6 77.46 -0.48 -1.77
N ASP A 7 77.32 -0.97 -2.96
CA ASP A 7 76.03 -1.42 -3.50
C ASP A 7 75.47 -2.54 -2.64
N ILE A 8 74.31 -2.32 -2.11
CA ILE A 8 73.45 -3.39 -1.60
C ILE A 8 72.24 -3.46 -2.49
N PHE A 9 72.39 -4.21 -3.55
CA PHE A 9 71.20 -4.70 -4.28
C PHE A 9 70.52 -5.74 -3.39
N GLY A 10 69.50 -5.29 -2.68
CA GLY A 10 68.53 -6.16 -2.08
C GLY A 10 67.60 -6.70 -3.15
N PRO A 11 67.24 -7.99 -3.09
CA PRO A 11 66.37 -8.57 -4.07
C PRO A 11 64.98 -7.90 -4.05
N THR A 12 64.61 -7.45 -5.20
CA THR A 12 63.26 -6.99 -5.50
C THR A 12 62.27 -8.06 -5.03
N ILE A 13 61.66 -7.75 -3.91
CA ILE A 13 60.46 -8.47 -3.50
C ILE A 13 59.38 -8.09 -4.52
N LEU A 14 59.19 -8.95 -5.48
CA LEU A 14 58.09 -8.93 -6.37
C LEU A 14 56.87 -9.23 -5.49
N ALA A 15 56.33 -8.18 -4.88
CA ALA A 15 55.02 -8.26 -4.27
C ALA A 15 54.01 -8.51 -5.39
N VAL A 16 53.79 -9.77 -5.66
CA VAL A 16 52.64 -10.23 -6.38
C VAL A 16 51.43 -9.85 -5.53
N ILE A 17 50.91 -8.69 -5.80
CA ILE A 17 49.60 -8.33 -5.33
C ILE A 17 48.65 -9.28 -6.07
N LEU A 18 48.39 -10.39 -5.45
CA LEU A 18 47.31 -11.29 -5.79
C LEU A 18 46.04 -10.51 -5.42
N VAL A 19 45.59 -9.66 -6.36
CA VAL A 19 44.25 -9.11 -6.32
C VAL A 19 43.35 -10.32 -6.45
N ALA A 20 43.03 -10.93 -5.32
CA ALA A 20 41.92 -11.82 -5.24
C ALA A 20 40.69 -10.98 -5.59
N THR A 21 40.36 -10.93 -6.89
CA THR A 21 39.05 -10.57 -7.36
C THR A 21 38.10 -11.59 -6.73
N GLN A 22 37.63 -11.28 -5.53
CA GLN A 22 36.43 -11.88 -5.04
C GLN A 22 35.35 -11.41 -6.00
N LEU A 23 35.05 -12.25 -6.95
CA LEU A 23 33.77 -12.25 -7.62
C LEU A 23 32.75 -12.44 -6.51
N VAL A 24 32.33 -11.31 -5.92
CA VAL A 24 31.11 -11.24 -5.19
C VAL A 24 30.07 -11.63 -6.24
N ASN A 25 29.65 -12.90 -6.20
CA ASN A 25 28.42 -13.28 -6.82
C ASN A 25 27.36 -12.41 -6.17
N LEU A 26 27.06 -11.28 -6.81
CA LEU A 26 25.77 -10.65 -6.67
C LEU A 26 24.79 -11.71 -7.21
N THR A 27 24.43 -12.64 -6.36
CA THR A 27 23.16 -13.29 -6.53
C THR A 27 22.18 -12.13 -6.58
N ASP A 28 21.64 -11.89 -7.78
CA ASP A 28 20.45 -11.08 -7.93
C ASP A 28 19.47 -11.55 -6.84
N LEU A 29 19.42 -10.81 -5.75
CA LEU A 29 18.25 -10.74 -4.92
C LEU A 29 17.21 -10.05 -5.81
N ARG A 30 16.70 -10.79 -6.77
CA ARG A 30 15.37 -10.53 -7.25
C ARG A 30 14.51 -10.76 -6.01
N ALA A 31 14.17 -9.67 -5.33
CA ALA A 31 12.90 -9.62 -4.67
C ALA A 31 11.90 -9.99 -5.78
N GLU A 32 11.41 -11.21 -5.75
CA GLU A 32 10.18 -11.51 -6.42
C GLU A 32 9.19 -10.54 -5.77
N GLU A 33 8.92 -9.43 -6.46
CA GLU A 33 7.65 -8.78 -6.31
C GLU A 33 6.62 -9.84 -6.72
N SER A 34 6.33 -10.73 -5.80
CA SER A 34 5.10 -11.49 -5.83
C SER A 34 4.01 -10.45 -5.59
N GLY A 35 3.59 -9.79 -6.66
CA GLY A 35 2.45 -8.87 -6.67
C GLY A 35 1.13 -9.58 -6.45
N LEU A 36 1.14 -10.52 -5.54
CA LEU A 36 0.00 -11.18 -4.93
C LEU A 36 0.26 -11.11 -3.43
N ASP A 37 0.17 -9.92 -2.85
CA ASP A 37 -0.06 -9.83 -1.42
C ASP A 37 -1.36 -10.58 -1.17
N ALA A 38 -1.24 -11.78 -0.62
CA ALA A 38 -2.39 -12.57 -0.22
C ALA A 38 -3.15 -11.73 0.81
N HIS A 39 -4.30 -11.18 0.39
CA HIS A 39 -5.15 -10.38 1.26
C HIS A 39 -5.55 -11.22 2.46
N VAL A 40 -5.21 -10.74 3.64
CA VAL A 40 -5.57 -11.38 4.90
C VAL A 40 -6.81 -10.70 5.44
N HIS A 41 -7.93 -11.37 5.41
CA HIS A 41 -9.16 -10.84 6.01
C HIS A 41 -8.94 -10.49 7.48
N GLY A 42 -9.51 -9.39 7.91
CA GLY A 42 -9.30 -8.83 9.24
C GLY A 42 -8.03 -7.97 9.38
N LEU A 43 -7.14 -7.95 8.38
CA LEU A 43 -5.92 -7.15 8.40
C LEU A 43 -6.02 -6.00 7.40
N SER A 44 -5.63 -4.81 7.82
CA SER A 44 -5.49 -3.60 6.99
C SER A 44 -4.13 -2.98 7.22
N ASP A 45 -3.74 -2.07 6.33
CA ASP A 45 -2.48 -1.34 6.38
C ASP A 45 -2.70 0.16 6.51
N LEU A 46 -1.82 0.82 7.24
CA LEU A 46 -1.82 2.27 7.42
C LEU A 46 -0.38 2.78 7.37
N THR A 47 -0.09 3.66 6.43
CA THR A 47 1.19 4.35 6.36
C THR A 47 1.01 5.81 6.74
N ILE A 48 1.88 6.34 7.60
CA ILE A 48 1.83 7.72 8.10
C ILE A 48 3.18 8.37 7.85
N ALA A 49 3.19 9.45 7.08
CA ALA A 49 4.36 10.31 6.89
C ALA A 49 4.11 11.69 7.53
N ILE A 50 5.07 12.17 8.33
CA ILE A 50 4.98 13.44 9.05
C ILE A 50 6.21 14.27 8.72
N GLU A 51 6.03 15.34 7.96
CA GLU A 51 7.11 16.21 7.51
C GLU A 51 6.65 17.67 7.34
N GLY A 52 7.49 18.62 7.74
CA GLY A 52 7.36 20.04 7.39
C GLY A 52 6.07 20.74 7.85
N GLY A 53 5.27 20.13 8.70
CA GLY A 53 3.96 20.64 9.13
C GLY A 53 2.78 19.86 8.56
N ASP A 54 3.04 18.91 7.67
CA ASP A 54 2.03 18.07 7.04
C ASP A 54 2.04 16.64 7.61
N ILE A 55 0.87 16.02 7.59
CA ILE A 55 0.68 14.60 7.86
C ILE A 55 0.00 14.00 6.64
N GLU A 56 0.63 13.00 6.05
CA GLU A 56 0.06 12.19 4.99
C GLU A 56 -0.28 10.81 5.56
N ILE A 57 -1.49 10.34 5.32
CA ILE A 57 -1.96 9.05 5.78
C ILE A 57 -2.51 8.28 4.59
N GLU A 58 -1.96 7.09 4.35
CA GLU A 58 -2.45 6.15 3.36
C GLU A 58 -3.04 4.94 4.09
N PHE A 59 -4.26 4.58 3.73
CA PHE A 59 -4.99 3.43 4.25
C PHE A 59 -5.29 2.47 3.13
N GLU A 60 -5.08 1.18 3.36
CA GLU A 60 -5.38 0.11 2.43
C GLU A 60 -5.99 -1.09 3.16
N SER A 61 -7.02 -1.68 2.56
CA SER A 61 -7.73 -2.80 3.16
C SER A 61 -8.43 -3.65 2.12
N PRO A 62 -8.42 -4.98 2.28
CA PRO A 62 -9.34 -5.85 1.56
C PRO A 62 -10.79 -5.36 1.71
N ALA A 63 -11.54 -5.34 0.63
CA ALA A 63 -12.93 -4.88 0.63
C ALA A 63 -13.81 -5.70 1.60
N MET A 64 -13.50 -6.97 1.81
CA MET A 64 -14.15 -7.82 2.80
C MET A 64 -14.19 -7.16 4.19
N ASN A 65 -13.12 -6.49 4.60
CA ASN A 65 -13.04 -5.84 5.92
C ASN A 65 -13.95 -4.61 6.03
N ILE A 66 -14.26 -3.97 4.90
CA ILE A 66 -14.93 -2.67 4.82
C ILE A 66 -16.41 -2.83 4.46
N VAL A 67 -16.71 -3.58 3.40
CA VAL A 67 -18.06 -3.77 2.86
C VAL A 67 -18.61 -5.19 3.06
N GLY A 68 -17.76 -6.17 3.42
CA GLY A 68 -18.12 -7.54 3.70
C GLY A 68 -18.14 -8.46 2.46
N PHE A 69 -17.58 -8.02 1.34
CA PHE A 69 -17.42 -8.79 0.11
C PHE A 69 -16.27 -8.22 -0.73
N GLU A 70 -15.77 -8.96 -1.73
CA GLU A 70 -14.64 -8.59 -2.61
C GLU A 70 -14.99 -8.61 -4.10
N TYR A 71 -16.26 -8.86 -4.42
CA TYR A 71 -16.77 -8.82 -5.79
C TYR A 71 -17.39 -7.46 -6.12
N GLN A 72 -17.66 -7.22 -7.40
CA GLN A 72 -18.33 -6.01 -7.83
C GLN A 72 -19.79 -5.94 -7.31
N ALA A 73 -20.13 -4.83 -6.67
CA ALA A 73 -21.46 -4.60 -6.10
C ALA A 73 -22.53 -4.55 -7.21
N GLN A 74 -23.44 -5.51 -7.23
CA GLN A 74 -24.53 -5.60 -8.22
C GLN A 74 -25.91 -5.46 -7.57
N SER A 75 -26.07 -5.96 -6.36
CA SER A 75 -27.33 -5.84 -5.66
C SER A 75 -27.49 -4.45 -5.02
N LYS A 76 -28.74 -4.01 -4.86
CA LYS A 76 -29.04 -2.75 -4.16
C LYS A 76 -28.41 -2.72 -2.76
N LYS A 77 -28.41 -3.86 -2.06
CA LYS A 77 -27.82 -3.99 -0.72
C LYS A 77 -26.30 -3.76 -0.76
N ASP A 78 -25.62 -4.31 -1.76
CA ASP A 78 -24.16 -4.20 -1.89
C ASP A 78 -23.79 -2.77 -2.27
N ILE A 79 -24.52 -2.15 -3.19
CA ILE A 79 -24.34 -0.75 -3.57
C ILE A 79 -24.50 0.17 -2.35
N GLU A 80 -25.56 -0.02 -1.55
CA GLU A 80 -25.77 0.75 -0.31
C GLU A 80 -24.62 0.54 0.70
N ALA A 81 -24.02 -0.65 0.77
CA ALA A 81 -22.88 -0.94 1.62
C ALA A 81 -21.63 -0.16 1.15
N VAL A 82 -21.37 -0.14 -0.16
CA VAL A 82 -20.24 0.61 -0.76
C VAL A 82 -20.43 2.12 -0.56
N GLU A 83 -21.63 2.65 -0.83
CA GLU A 83 -21.94 4.08 -0.63
C GLU A 83 -21.74 4.50 0.83
N LYS A 84 -22.19 3.67 1.78
CA LYS A 84 -21.99 3.93 3.21
C LYS A 84 -20.51 3.91 3.60
N ALA A 85 -19.73 2.97 3.06
CA ALA A 85 -18.30 2.90 3.30
C ALA A 85 -17.59 4.12 2.72
N ALA A 86 -17.91 4.50 1.48
CA ALA A 86 -17.38 5.69 0.81
C ALA A 86 -17.66 6.96 1.64
N ALA A 87 -18.91 7.15 2.06
CA ALA A 87 -19.28 8.30 2.89
C ALA A 87 -18.50 8.35 4.21
N ARG A 88 -18.26 7.20 4.84
CA ARG A 88 -17.51 7.13 6.09
C ARG A 88 -16.03 7.40 5.90
N LEU A 89 -15.42 6.85 4.85
CA LEU A 89 -14.01 7.09 4.53
C LEU A 89 -13.77 8.53 4.06
N ALA A 90 -14.79 9.20 3.53
CA ALA A 90 -14.71 10.62 3.16
C ALA A 90 -14.83 11.59 4.35
N GLU A 91 -14.95 11.09 5.60
CA GLU A 91 -15.01 11.87 6.83
C GLU A 91 -13.74 11.65 7.69
N PRO A 92 -12.54 12.07 7.24
CA PRO A 92 -11.28 11.75 7.92
C PRO A 92 -11.19 12.31 9.35
N ASP A 93 -11.86 13.40 9.67
CA ASP A 93 -11.94 13.95 11.04
C ASP A 93 -12.70 13.02 12.01
N ALA A 94 -13.55 12.12 11.49
CA ALA A 94 -14.19 11.08 12.28
C ALA A 94 -13.30 9.82 12.41
N ILE A 95 -12.35 9.63 11.51
CA ILE A 95 -11.48 8.45 11.45
C ILE A 95 -10.18 8.67 12.23
N PHE A 96 -9.62 9.88 12.20
CA PHE A 96 -8.34 10.21 12.83
C PHE A 96 -8.49 11.35 13.84
N SER A 97 -7.80 11.24 14.95
CA SER A 97 -7.67 12.32 15.93
C SER A 97 -6.20 12.51 16.29
N PHE A 98 -5.77 13.76 16.36
CA PHE A 98 -4.39 14.17 16.61
C PHE A 98 -4.26 14.71 18.03
N LEU A 99 -3.55 13.97 18.91
CA LEU A 99 -3.42 14.36 20.31
C LEU A 99 -2.36 15.47 20.44
N ASP A 100 -2.75 16.53 21.17
CA ASP A 100 -1.93 17.72 21.45
C ASP A 100 -1.55 18.56 20.22
N ALA A 101 -2.16 18.31 19.06
CA ALA A 101 -1.98 19.11 17.86
C ALA A 101 -3.32 19.49 17.22
N THR A 102 -3.37 20.69 16.64
CA THR A 102 -4.51 21.15 15.85
C THR A 102 -4.17 20.96 14.37
N CYS A 103 -4.84 20.00 13.75
CA CYS A 103 -4.66 19.68 12.34
C CYS A 103 -5.96 19.93 11.58
N ARG A 104 -5.86 20.32 10.32
CA ARG A 104 -6.99 20.49 9.41
C ARG A 104 -6.76 19.68 8.14
N LEU A 105 -7.80 19.10 7.62
CA LEU A 105 -7.77 18.41 6.34
C LEU A 105 -7.41 19.40 5.21
N ILE A 106 -6.49 18.97 4.33
CA ILE A 106 -6.10 19.70 3.12
C ILE A 106 -6.67 19.02 1.90
N ASP A 107 -6.53 17.70 1.82
CA ASP A 107 -7.00 16.89 0.71
C ASP A 107 -7.34 15.47 1.18
N SER A 108 -8.25 14.81 0.45
CA SER A 108 -8.56 13.41 0.66
C SER A 108 -9.06 12.75 -0.62
N SER A 109 -8.71 11.51 -0.80
CA SER A 109 -9.24 10.67 -1.87
C SER A 109 -9.57 9.27 -1.34
N VAL A 110 -10.62 8.66 -1.89
CA VAL A 110 -11.06 7.31 -1.56
C VAL A 110 -11.22 6.54 -2.87
N ASN A 111 -10.62 5.37 -2.94
CA ASN A 111 -10.71 4.49 -4.10
C ASN A 111 -11.47 3.21 -3.71
N LEU A 112 -12.59 2.98 -4.39
CA LEU A 112 -13.44 1.80 -4.25
C LEU A 112 -13.61 1.07 -5.61
N ALA A 113 -12.75 1.35 -6.59
CA ALA A 113 -12.89 0.81 -7.95
C ALA A 113 -12.96 -0.73 -7.95
N GLY A 114 -12.26 -1.40 -7.03
CA GLY A 114 -12.29 -2.86 -6.91
C GLY A 114 -13.67 -3.45 -6.60
N VAL A 115 -14.61 -2.68 -6.08
CA VAL A 115 -15.96 -3.13 -5.71
C VAL A 115 -17.09 -2.37 -6.43
N LEU A 116 -16.79 -1.29 -7.13
CA LEU A 116 -17.77 -0.48 -7.87
C LEU A 116 -17.76 -0.92 -9.31
N GLY A 117 -17.49 -1.93 -9.85
CA GLY A 117 -17.56 -2.23 -11.29
C GLY A 117 -17.37 -1.00 -12.20
N GLU A 118 -16.81 -1.16 -13.35
CA GLU A 118 -16.81 -0.10 -14.34
C GLU A 118 -18.27 0.26 -14.66
N ALA A 119 -18.61 1.55 -14.61
CA ALA A 119 -19.88 2.01 -15.13
C ALA A 119 -19.94 1.64 -16.62
N HIS A 120 -20.70 0.61 -16.93
CA HIS A 120 -21.04 0.33 -18.32
C HIS A 120 -21.87 1.53 -18.77
N ASP A 121 -21.28 2.38 -19.61
CA ASP A 121 -22.05 3.30 -20.43
C ASP A 121 -23.09 2.43 -21.18
N ASP A 122 -24.36 2.68 -20.92
CA ASP A 122 -25.47 2.04 -21.57
C ASP A 122 -25.32 2.21 -23.08
N HIS A 123 -24.72 1.25 -23.75
CA HIS A 123 -24.78 1.16 -25.19
C HIS A 123 -26.22 0.87 -25.54
N GLU A 124 -26.85 1.87 -26.10
CA GLU A 124 -28.18 1.80 -26.67
C GLU A 124 -28.35 0.49 -27.47
N ALA A 125 -29.39 -0.26 -27.10
CA ALA A 125 -29.76 -1.47 -27.79
C ALA A 125 -30.02 -1.20 -29.27
N HIS A 126 -29.16 -1.63 -30.13
CA HIS A 126 -29.45 -1.77 -31.54
C HIS A 126 -30.13 -3.13 -31.75
N ASP A 127 -31.48 -3.06 -31.77
CA ASP A 127 -32.32 -4.09 -32.37
C ASP A 127 -32.11 -4.02 -33.88
N ASP A 128 -31.37 -4.97 -34.44
CA ASP A 128 -31.54 -5.40 -35.82
C ASP A 128 -30.99 -6.83 -35.93
N HIS A 129 -31.91 -7.81 -35.77
CA HIS A 129 -31.65 -9.20 -36.07
C HIS A 129 -31.87 -9.47 -37.55
N GLU A 130 -30.80 -9.67 -38.31
CA GLU A 130 -30.87 -10.48 -39.51
C GLU A 130 -30.17 -11.82 -39.27
N ALA A 131 -30.96 -12.88 -39.47
CA ALA A 131 -30.55 -14.25 -39.31
C ALA A 131 -29.60 -14.68 -40.44
N HIS A 132 -28.43 -15.18 -40.07
CA HIS A 132 -27.61 -16.03 -40.93
C HIS A 132 -27.26 -17.32 -40.18
N ASP A 133 -27.89 -18.41 -40.64
CA ASP A 133 -27.42 -19.77 -40.44
C ASP A 133 -26.11 -19.95 -41.20
N ASP A 134 -25.04 -20.34 -40.48
CA ASP A 134 -24.07 -21.33 -40.96
C ASP A 134 -23.14 -21.70 -39.82
N HIS A 135 -23.19 -22.99 -39.44
CA HIS A 135 -22.34 -23.60 -38.43
C HIS A 135 -20.96 -23.89 -38.95
N GLU A 136 -19.94 -23.38 -38.30
CA GLU A 136 -18.66 -24.09 -38.19
C GLU A 136 -18.18 -24.04 -36.75
N ALA A 137 -17.95 -25.24 -36.20
CA ALA A 137 -17.48 -25.45 -34.87
C ALA A 137 -16.00 -25.06 -34.78
N HIS A 138 -15.69 -24.05 -33.97
CA HIS A 138 -14.36 -23.84 -33.48
C HIS A 138 -14.37 -24.11 -31.95
N GLU A 139 -13.88 -25.31 -31.63
CA GLU A 139 -13.41 -25.62 -30.29
C GLU A 139 -12.04 -24.96 -30.13
N ASP A 140 -11.97 -23.83 -29.46
CA ASP A 140 -10.79 -23.34 -28.76
C ASP A 140 -11.32 -22.47 -27.59
N HIS A 141 -11.75 -23.15 -26.53
CA HIS A 141 -11.92 -22.51 -25.24
C HIS A 141 -10.52 -22.28 -24.66
N GLU A 142 -9.93 -21.17 -24.99
CA GLU A 142 -8.90 -20.62 -24.14
C GLU A 142 -9.57 -20.31 -22.80
N ALA A 143 -9.13 -21.03 -21.77
CA ALA A 143 -9.51 -20.76 -20.40
C ALA A 143 -9.06 -19.32 -20.09
N HIS A 144 -10.00 -18.38 -20.14
CA HIS A 144 -9.81 -17.11 -19.45
C HIS A 144 -9.63 -17.47 -17.98
N GLU A 145 -8.38 -17.41 -17.53
CA GLU A 145 -8.12 -17.36 -16.10
C GLU A 145 -8.82 -16.08 -15.64
N ASP A 146 -9.99 -16.26 -15.03
CA ASP A 146 -10.67 -15.22 -14.29
C ASP A 146 -9.69 -14.83 -13.18
N HIS A 147 -8.85 -13.84 -13.45
CA HIS A 147 -8.20 -13.10 -12.40
C HIS A 147 -9.33 -12.45 -11.61
N GLU A 148 -9.78 -13.15 -10.58
CA GLU A 148 -10.62 -12.53 -9.57
C GLU A 148 -9.84 -11.32 -9.08
N ALA A 149 -10.22 -10.16 -9.57
CA ALA A 149 -9.70 -8.90 -9.09
C ALA A 149 -10.18 -8.78 -7.63
N HIS A 150 -9.33 -9.20 -6.70
CA HIS A 150 -9.57 -9.01 -5.29
C HIS A 150 -9.71 -7.51 -5.06
N GLY A 151 -10.91 -7.09 -4.65
CA GLY A 151 -11.22 -5.68 -4.51
C GLY A 151 -10.55 -5.11 -3.26
N ASP A 152 -9.58 -4.23 -3.45
CA ASP A 152 -9.05 -3.41 -2.37
C ASP A 152 -9.77 -2.07 -2.32
N ILE A 153 -9.88 -1.55 -1.10
CA ILE A 153 -10.38 -0.21 -0.82
C ILE A 153 -9.22 0.57 -0.21
N SER A 154 -8.91 1.72 -0.79
CA SER A 154 -7.87 2.60 -0.27
C SER A 154 -8.35 4.02 -0.02
N GLY A 155 -7.68 4.71 0.89
CA GLY A 155 -7.91 6.11 1.21
C GLY A 155 -6.59 6.83 1.41
N ALA A 156 -6.45 8.03 0.85
CA ALA A 156 -5.32 8.91 1.08
C ALA A 156 -5.82 10.23 1.68
N TYR A 157 -5.14 10.71 2.72
CA TYR A 157 -5.55 11.88 3.49
C TYR A 157 -4.34 12.76 3.76
N GLN A 158 -4.48 14.05 3.52
CA GLN A 158 -3.45 15.04 3.81
C GLN A 158 -3.96 16.07 4.80
N PHE A 159 -3.25 16.22 5.92
CA PHE A 159 -3.56 17.20 6.95
C PHE A 159 -2.43 18.21 7.08
N ARG A 160 -2.78 19.45 7.41
CA ARG A 160 -1.85 20.50 7.82
C ARG A 160 -2.05 20.81 9.30
N CYS A 161 -0.97 20.73 10.09
CA CYS A 161 -1.00 20.99 11.52
C CYS A 161 -0.29 22.32 11.85
N GLU A 162 -0.78 23.04 12.88
CA GLU A 162 -0.19 24.30 13.33
C GLU A 162 1.18 24.09 14.01
N ASP A 163 1.27 23.04 14.84
CA ASP A 163 2.50 22.72 15.59
C ASP A 163 2.63 21.21 15.77
N LEU A 164 3.39 20.58 14.88
CA LEU A 164 3.69 19.13 14.95
C LEU A 164 4.63 18.73 16.08
N SER A 165 5.38 19.68 16.67
CA SER A 165 6.29 19.37 17.79
C SER A 165 5.53 18.88 19.04
N ARG A 166 4.25 19.21 19.13
CA ARG A 166 3.36 18.81 20.22
C ARG A 166 2.60 17.51 19.94
N LEU A 167 2.54 17.08 18.67
CA LEU A 167 1.85 15.85 18.31
C LEU A 167 2.53 14.64 18.96
N SER A 168 1.84 14.02 19.88
CA SER A 168 2.36 12.87 20.64
C SER A 168 1.79 11.53 20.16
N GLU A 169 0.57 11.54 19.62
CA GLU A 169 -0.18 10.33 19.32
C GLU A 169 -1.23 10.59 18.24
N ILE A 170 -1.46 9.61 17.39
CA ILE A 170 -2.59 9.59 16.45
C ILE A 170 -3.56 8.49 16.89
N GLN A 171 -4.80 8.85 17.16
CA GLN A 171 -5.88 7.91 17.45
C GLN A 171 -6.57 7.50 16.16
N VAL A 172 -6.73 6.20 15.93
CA VAL A 172 -7.38 5.60 14.74
C VAL A 172 -8.74 5.05 15.15
N HIS A 173 -9.80 5.54 14.53
CA HIS A 173 -11.19 5.16 14.84
C HIS A 173 -11.81 4.18 13.85
N LEU A 174 -11.07 3.69 12.86
CA LEU A 174 -11.55 2.79 11.80
C LEU A 174 -12.29 1.57 12.34
N PHE A 175 -11.84 0.98 13.45
CA PHE A 175 -12.47 -0.19 14.10
C PHE A 175 -13.92 0.06 14.53
N GLN A 176 -14.30 1.31 14.79
CA GLN A 176 -15.66 1.66 15.24
C GLN A 176 -16.64 1.63 14.06
N PHE A 177 -16.16 1.88 12.86
CA PHE A 177 -16.97 1.97 11.65
C PHE A 177 -16.95 0.70 10.81
N PHE A 178 -15.82 -0.03 10.86
CA PHE A 178 -15.56 -1.21 10.07
C PHE A 178 -15.23 -2.40 10.96
N PRO A 179 -16.24 -3.12 11.46
CA PRO A 179 -16.02 -4.25 12.36
C PRO A 179 -15.32 -5.46 11.71
N GLY A 180 -15.22 -5.49 10.39
CA GLY A 180 -14.41 -6.47 9.65
C GLY A 180 -12.91 -6.27 9.81
N ILE A 181 -12.46 -5.08 10.26
CA ILE A 181 -11.05 -4.83 10.59
C ILE A 181 -10.77 -5.36 11.99
N GLU A 182 -9.92 -6.37 12.10
CA GLU A 182 -9.46 -6.92 13.39
C GLU A 182 -8.13 -6.31 13.82
N ARG A 183 -7.26 -6.02 12.85
CA ARG A 183 -5.92 -5.47 13.07
C ARG A 183 -5.57 -4.47 11.97
N ILE A 184 -4.76 -3.47 12.33
CA ILE A 184 -4.17 -2.54 11.37
C ILE A 184 -2.66 -2.54 11.59
N ARG A 185 -1.88 -2.93 10.57
CA ARG A 185 -0.44 -2.72 10.57
C ARG A 185 -0.17 -1.26 10.27
N VAL A 186 0.53 -0.59 11.15
CA VAL A 186 0.90 0.82 10.95
C VAL A 186 2.40 0.92 10.79
N MET A 187 2.82 1.62 9.74
CA MET A 187 4.18 2.12 9.58
C MET A 187 4.14 3.64 9.63
N TRP A 188 5.05 4.25 10.36
CA TRP A 188 5.13 5.71 10.39
C TRP A 188 6.56 6.21 10.27
N LEU A 189 6.70 7.40 9.66
CA LEU A 189 7.95 8.14 9.50
C LEU A 189 7.75 9.58 9.99
N ARG A 190 8.67 10.09 10.82
CA ARG A 190 8.67 11.46 11.33
C ARG A 190 10.09 11.97 11.51
N GLU A 191 10.55 12.95 10.71
CA GLU A 191 11.80 13.67 10.88
C GLU A 191 13.01 12.81 11.31
N GLY A 192 13.26 11.73 10.58
CA GLY A 192 14.38 10.81 10.86
C GLY A 192 14.10 9.71 11.88
N ASN A 193 12.92 9.70 12.52
CA ASN A 193 12.41 8.60 13.31
C ASN A 193 11.38 7.80 12.52
N GLN A 194 11.34 6.52 12.75
CA GLN A 194 10.37 5.63 12.14
C GLN A 194 9.92 4.57 13.13
N GLY A 195 8.75 4.02 12.92
CA GLY A 195 8.25 2.95 13.74
C GLY A 195 7.19 2.12 13.04
N ALA A 196 6.91 0.98 13.64
CA ALA A 196 5.84 0.09 13.22
C ALA A 196 5.10 -0.44 14.44
N ILE A 197 3.77 -0.55 14.34
CA ILE A 197 2.92 -1.10 15.39
C ILE A 197 1.72 -1.78 14.75
N THR A 198 1.17 -2.77 15.42
CA THR A 198 -0.12 -3.35 15.05
C THR A 198 -1.18 -2.87 16.01
N LEU A 199 -2.21 -2.21 15.49
CA LEU A 199 -3.36 -1.75 16.26
C LEU A 199 -4.44 -2.82 16.32
N THR A 200 -5.23 -2.76 17.39
CA THR A 200 -6.49 -3.49 17.59
C THR A 200 -7.57 -2.53 18.08
N ALA A 201 -8.81 -2.99 18.15
CA ALA A 201 -9.91 -2.16 18.65
C ALA A 201 -9.68 -1.63 20.09
N GLU A 202 -8.97 -2.43 20.94
CA GLU A 202 -8.64 -2.05 22.31
C GLU A 202 -7.39 -1.16 22.42
N ALA A 203 -6.52 -1.22 21.41
CA ALA A 203 -5.25 -0.49 21.37
C ALA A 203 -5.10 0.20 20.00
N SER A 204 -5.89 1.26 19.79
CA SER A 204 -6.05 1.95 18.52
C SER A 204 -5.30 3.28 18.43
N LYS A 205 -4.15 3.39 19.12
CA LYS A 205 -3.32 4.59 19.20
C LYS A 205 -1.93 4.32 18.64
N VAL A 206 -1.46 5.23 17.80
CA VAL A 206 -0.10 5.23 17.23
C VAL A 206 0.75 6.21 18.03
N PRO A 207 1.66 5.74 18.91
CA PRO A 207 2.61 6.62 19.59
C PRO A 207 3.69 7.07 18.59
N LEU A 208 4.04 8.35 18.61
CA LEU A 208 5.00 8.96 17.67
C LEU A 208 6.32 9.35 18.35
N ASN A 209 6.69 8.66 19.44
CA ASN A 209 7.89 8.95 20.24
C ASN A 209 9.07 8.09 19.83
#